data_f465c35d6563913db6c54812a04d7feb
#
_entry.id   f465c35d6563913db6c54812a04d7feb
#
_cell.length_a   1.000
_cell.length_b   1.000
_cell.length_c   1.000
_cell.angle_alpha   90.00
_cell.angle_beta   90.00
_cell.angle_gamma   90.00
#
_symmetry.space_group_name_H-M   'P 1'
#
loop_
_entity.id
_entity.type
_entity.pdbx_description
1 polymer ?
#
loop_
_entity_poly.entity_id
_entity_poly.type
_entity_poly.pdbx_seq_one_letter_code
_entity_poly.pdbx_strand_id
1 'polypeptide(L)'
;MMKIKKNLKYVLNIFFIVVIGWLTVRLLFRGEEFSDIVADLHLAKKGWLAVGAVCVFCYVAGESVIIKYMLRLFEVKTPFRRCLKYSFIGFFFSCITPSASGGQPAQMYYMKKDGIKIGFSTLIMLIITIAFKAVQVLLAVAFLLFNFGFIKLHVGRLWWLLLIGFILNIAYIAGLVFIFYKPLWARKMGIKLINLLTRIRILKEKNNEKYINKIKRICDNYMIGSEYIKSNVHTVINIFLITLVQRLFLLAVTWIVYKSYGLSGTGFWNIIALQTMIGVAVEMLPLPGAAGVTEGCFTYMFMSIFTAELVKPAMLLSRGLSFYLLLIMSALVTFVAHFIVMRNDKKNGLCLLYTSPSPRDKRQSR
;
A
#
# COMPACT_ATOMS: atom_id res chain seq x y z
N MET A 1 -14.11 -35.60 1.93
CA MET A 1 -12.82 -35.08 2.44
C MET A 1 -12.30 -33.83 1.72
N MET A 2 -12.41 -33.66 0.42
CA MET A 2 -11.90 -32.46 -0.31
C MET A 2 -12.65 -31.15 0.00
N LYS A 3 -13.95 -31.14 0.24
CA LYS A 3 -14.74 -29.94 0.62
C LYS A 3 -14.36 -29.37 2.00
N ILE A 4 -14.08 -30.24 2.97
CA ILE A 4 -13.69 -29.84 4.34
C ILE A 4 -12.31 -29.17 4.34
N LYS A 5 -11.31 -29.68 3.60
CA LYS A 5 -10.00 -29.05 3.46
C LYS A 5 -10.04 -27.68 2.78
N LYS A 6 -11.01 -27.45 1.86
CA LYS A 6 -11.18 -26.16 1.19
C LYS A 6 -11.81 -25.12 2.11
N ASN A 7 -12.80 -25.50 2.91
CA ASN A 7 -13.42 -24.61 3.91
C ASN A 7 -12.44 -24.29 5.05
N LEU A 8 -11.67 -25.26 5.53
CA LEU A 8 -10.64 -25.05 6.56
C LEU A 8 -9.59 -24.04 6.10
N LYS A 9 -9.16 -24.07 4.84
CA LYS A 9 -8.21 -23.10 4.28
C LYS A 9 -8.79 -21.67 4.22
N TYR A 10 -10.09 -21.52 3.95
CA TYR A 10 -10.76 -20.21 3.99
C TYR A 10 -10.92 -19.71 5.43
N VAL A 11 -11.30 -20.57 6.35
CA VAL A 11 -11.40 -20.24 7.78
C VAL A 11 -10.02 -19.84 8.33
N LEU A 12 -8.97 -20.59 7.97
CA LEU A 12 -7.59 -20.27 8.38
C LEU A 12 -7.12 -18.92 7.83
N ASN A 13 -7.44 -18.59 6.58
CA ASN A 13 -7.09 -17.31 5.98
C ASN A 13 -7.84 -16.14 6.65
N ILE A 14 -9.14 -16.32 6.96
CA ILE A 14 -9.92 -15.29 7.67
C ILE A 14 -9.39 -15.13 9.09
N PHE A 15 -9.14 -16.25 9.78
CA PHE A 15 -8.54 -16.26 11.12
C PHE A 15 -7.18 -15.53 11.13
N PHE A 16 -6.33 -15.81 10.16
CA PHE A 16 -5.02 -15.15 10.02
C PHE A 16 -5.17 -13.63 9.81
N ILE A 17 -6.12 -13.18 8.97
CA ILE A 17 -6.42 -11.76 8.76
C ILE A 17 -6.93 -11.12 10.05
N VAL A 18 -7.84 -11.78 10.77
CA VAL A 18 -8.39 -11.31 12.04
C VAL A 18 -7.31 -11.24 13.13
N VAL A 19 -6.47 -12.29 13.23
CA VAL A 19 -5.37 -12.33 14.21
C VAL A 19 -4.33 -11.24 13.91
N ILE A 20 -3.92 -11.07 12.65
CA ILE A 20 -3.00 -9.98 12.27
C ILE A 20 -3.64 -8.63 12.56
N GLY A 21 -4.90 -8.41 12.19
CA GLY A 21 -5.63 -7.19 12.49
C GLY A 21 -5.70 -6.91 14.00
N TRP A 22 -6.04 -7.92 14.79
CA TRP A 22 -6.08 -7.82 16.26
C TRP A 22 -4.70 -7.54 16.87
N LEU A 23 -3.65 -8.24 16.40
CA LEU A 23 -2.28 -8.05 16.85
C LEU A 23 -1.77 -6.63 16.49
N THR A 24 -2.12 -6.15 15.30
CA THR A 24 -1.81 -4.79 14.85
C THR A 24 -2.48 -3.75 15.74
N VAL A 25 -3.79 -3.90 16.01
CA VAL A 25 -4.53 -3.03 16.92
C VAL A 25 -3.91 -3.07 18.33
N ARG A 26 -3.66 -4.26 18.87
CA ARG A 26 -3.07 -4.41 20.21
C ARG A 26 -1.65 -3.83 20.33
N LEU A 27 -0.83 -3.93 19.27
CA LEU A 27 0.50 -3.31 19.24
C LEU A 27 0.43 -1.79 19.17
N LEU A 28 -0.54 -1.25 18.43
CA LEU A 28 -0.71 0.18 18.19
C LEU A 28 -1.32 0.90 19.40
N PHE A 29 -2.23 0.24 20.14
CA PHE A 29 -2.84 0.78 21.36
C PHE A 29 -2.15 0.34 22.65
N ARG A 30 -0.94 -0.24 22.56
CA ARG A 30 -0.19 -0.68 23.73
C ARG A 30 0.35 0.50 24.51
N GLY A 31 -0.35 0.85 25.59
CA GLY A 31 0.06 1.88 26.55
C GLY A 31 -0.77 3.18 26.55
N GLU A 32 -1.83 3.25 25.77
CA GLU A 32 -2.77 4.39 25.79
C GLU A 32 -4.17 3.88 26.14
N GLU A 33 -4.86 4.55 27.08
CA GLU A 33 -6.25 4.22 27.39
C GLU A 33 -7.17 4.75 26.28
N PHE A 34 -8.12 3.94 25.84
CA PHE A 34 -9.07 4.30 24.79
C PHE A 34 -9.93 5.52 25.19
N SER A 35 -10.13 5.73 26.50
CA SER A 35 -10.78 6.88 27.10
C SER A 35 -10.09 8.21 26.77
N ASP A 36 -8.74 8.21 26.77
CA ASP A 36 -7.96 9.44 26.55
C ASP A 36 -8.07 9.89 25.08
N ILE A 37 -8.06 8.94 24.15
CA ILE A 37 -8.27 9.23 22.72
C ILE A 37 -9.64 9.84 22.48
N VAL A 38 -10.68 9.33 23.15
CA VAL A 38 -12.05 9.85 23.02
C VAL A 38 -12.17 11.25 23.63
N ALA A 39 -11.54 11.50 24.78
CA ALA A 39 -11.51 12.82 25.41
C ALA A 39 -10.83 13.87 24.52
N ASP A 40 -9.69 13.50 23.92
CA ASP A 40 -8.91 14.40 23.06
C ASP A 40 -9.61 14.71 21.72
N LEU A 41 -10.42 13.78 21.22
CA LEU A 41 -11.28 14.02 20.05
C LEU A 41 -12.30 15.15 20.30
N HIS A 42 -12.75 15.35 21.55
CA HIS A 42 -13.68 16.42 21.91
C HIS A 42 -13.04 17.81 21.90
N LEU A 43 -11.72 17.92 22.10
CA LEU A 43 -10.99 19.19 22.05
C LEU A 43 -10.82 19.72 20.63
N ALA A 44 -10.77 18.83 19.64
CA ALA A 44 -10.56 19.19 18.27
C ALA A 44 -11.85 19.63 17.56
N LYS A 45 -11.78 20.68 16.76
CA LYS A 45 -12.91 21.16 15.94
C LYS A 45 -13.29 20.12 14.89
N LYS A 46 -14.49 19.52 15.03
CA LYS A 46 -15.01 18.42 14.20
C LYS A 46 -14.98 18.71 12.68
N GLY A 47 -15.21 19.98 12.28
CA GLY A 47 -15.15 20.37 10.86
C GLY A 47 -13.78 20.13 10.23
N TRP A 48 -12.69 20.41 10.94
CA TRP A 48 -11.35 20.12 10.46
C TRP A 48 -11.06 18.62 10.36
N LEU A 49 -11.58 17.81 11.29
CA LEU A 49 -11.44 16.35 11.23
C LEU A 49 -12.15 15.76 10.00
N ALA A 50 -13.33 16.31 9.65
CA ALA A 50 -14.03 15.92 8.43
C ALA A 50 -13.20 16.26 7.17
N VAL A 51 -12.56 17.43 7.11
CA VAL A 51 -11.62 17.77 6.03
C VAL A 51 -10.45 16.80 5.99
N GLY A 52 -9.90 16.40 7.15
CA GLY A 52 -8.86 15.39 7.24
C GLY A 52 -9.30 14.02 6.67
N ALA A 53 -10.51 13.58 6.99
CA ALA A 53 -11.07 12.35 6.43
C ALA A 53 -11.24 12.41 4.90
N VAL A 54 -11.66 13.55 4.36
CA VAL A 54 -11.73 13.78 2.91
C VAL A 54 -10.33 13.71 2.29
N CYS A 55 -9.31 14.30 2.91
CA CYS A 55 -7.92 14.22 2.42
C CYS A 55 -7.43 12.76 2.37
N VAL A 56 -7.74 11.95 3.38
CA VAL A 56 -7.39 10.52 3.39
C VAL A 56 -8.11 9.76 2.26
N PHE A 57 -9.38 10.08 2.02
CA PHE A 57 -10.10 9.49 0.87
C PHE A 57 -9.48 9.94 -0.46
N CYS A 58 -9.14 11.21 -0.64
CA CYS A 58 -8.46 11.74 -1.82
C CYS A 58 -7.09 11.07 -2.04
N TYR A 59 -6.37 10.77 -0.96
CA TYR A 59 -5.13 10.01 -1.02
C TYR A 59 -5.34 8.62 -1.63
N VAL A 60 -6.36 7.86 -1.19
CA VAL A 60 -6.70 6.55 -1.77
C VAL A 60 -7.18 6.69 -3.22
N ALA A 61 -8.01 7.70 -3.49
CA ALA A 61 -8.52 7.97 -4.83
C ALA A 61 -7.39 8.33 -5.82
N GLY A 62 -6.34 9.02 -5.38
CA GLY A 62 -5.17 9.34 -6.18
C GLY A 62 -4.48 8.11 -6.76
N GLU A 63 -4.24 7.07 -5.95
CA GLU A 63 -3.69 5.79 -6.44
C GLU A 63 -4.64 5.13 -7.45
N SER A 64 -5.95 5.20 -7.18
CA SER A 64 -6.97 4.64 -8.07
C SER A 64 -7.00 5.34 -9.44
N VAL A 65 -6.73 6.65 -9.47
CA VAL A 65 -6.58 7.42 -10.72
C VAL A 65 -5.38 6.91 -11.51
N ILE A 66 -4.23 6.70 -10.85
CA ILE A 66 -3.02 6.17 -11.51
C ILE A 66 -3.29 4.77 -12.06
N ILE A 67 -3.90 3.86 -11.28
CA ILE A 67 -4.25 2.51 -11.73
C ILE A 67 -5.17 2.59 -12.96
N LYS A 68 -6.22 3.41 -12.92
CA LYS A 68 -7.15 3.59 -14.06
C LYS A 68 -6.45 4.16 -15.28
N TYR A 69 -5.59 5.17 -15.09
CA TYR A 69 -4.82 5.79 -16.15
C TYR A 69 -3.93 4.76 -16.86
N MET A 70 -3.16 3.98 -16.10
CA MET A 70 -2.27 2.95 -16.64
C MET A 70 -3.03 1.80 -17.31
N LEU A 71 -4.15 1.33 -16.72
CA LEU A 71 -4.98 0.30 -17.36
C LEU A 71 -5.53 0.76 -18.68
N ARG A 72 -5.92 2.03 -18.80
CA ARG A 72 -6.40 2.62 -20.07
C ARG A 72 -5.30 2.63 -21.12
N LEU A 73 -4.04 2.89 -20.76
CA LEU A 73 -2.90 2.84 -21.68
C LEU A 73 -2.65 1.42 -22.23
N PHE A 74 -3.03 0.39 -21.47
CA PHE A 74 -2.97 -1.02 -21.90
C PHE A 74 -4.29 -1.50 -22.52
N GLU A 75 -5.16 -0.58 -22.95
CA GLU A 75 -6.47 -0.85 -23.56
C GLU A 75 -7.42 -1.67 -22.67
N VAL A 76 -7.17 -1.72 -21.37
CA VAL A 76 -8.02 -2.42 -20.41
C VAL A 76 -9.07 -1.46 -19.83
N LYS A 77 -10.30 -1.54 -20.35
CA LYS A 77 -11.42 -0.74 -19.87
C LYS A 77 -11.84 -1.20 -18.47
N THR A 78 -11.57 -0.37 -17.46
CA THR A 78 -11.90 -0.67 -16.07
C THR A 78 -12.62 0.53 -15.44
N PRO A 79 -13.80 0.33 -14.82
CA PRO A 79 -14.51 1.42 -14.14
C PRO A 79 -13.74 1.87 -12.90
N PHE A 80 -13.82 3.17 -12.56
CA PHE A 80 -13.10 3.76 -11.44
C PHE A 80 -13.36 3.05 -10.10
N ARG A 81 -14.60 2.60 -9.86
CA ARG A 81 -14.98 1.84 -8.67
C ARG A 81 -14.13 0.56 -8.47
N ARG A 82 -13.73 -0.12 -9.56
CA ARG A 82 -12.85 -1.28 -9.47
C ARG A 82 -11.42 -0.87 -9.12
N CYS A 83 -10.93 0.23 -9.69
CA CYS A 83 -9.60 0.75 -9.35
C CYS A 83 -9.57 1.17 -7.87
N LEU A 84 -10.61 1.84 -7.39
CA LEU A 84 -10.76 2.22 -5.98
C LEU A 84 -10.75 0.99 -5.05
N LYS A 85 -11.45 -0.09 -5.44
CA LYS A 85 -11.39 -1.37 -4.74
C LYS A 85 -9.94 -1.90 -4.63
N TYR A 86 -9.16 -1.84 -5.71
CA TYR A 86 -7.77 -2.32 -5.68
C TYR A 86 -6.90 -1.47 -4.74
N SER A 87 -7.05 -0.15 -4.77
CA SER A 87 -6.30 0.74 -3.88
C SER A 87 -6.64 0.48 -2.40
N PHE A 88 -7.92 0.37 -2.04
CA PHE A 88 -8.29 0.03 -0.67
C PHE A 88 -7.73 -1.31 -0.22
N ILE A 89 -7.80 -2.35 -1.07
CA ILE A 89 -7.20 -3.65 -0.77
C ILE A 89 -5.69 -3.51 -0.55
N GLY A 90 -5.02 -2.75 -1.40
CA GLY A 90 -3.58 -2.48 -1.28
C GLY A 90 -3.24 -1.80 0.03
N PHE A 91 -3.94 -0.75 0.40
CA PHE A 91 -3.72 -0.04 1.66
C PHE A 91 -4.02 -0.91 2.88
N PHE A 92 -5.09 -1.70 2.87
CA PHE A 92 -5.36 -2.64 3.95
C PHE A 92 -4.18 -3.58 4.22
N PHE A 93 -3.73 -4.29 3.18
CA PHE A 93 -2.60 -5.20 3.33
C PHE A 93 -1.28 -4.49 3.61
N SER A 94 -1.08 -3.27 3.12
CA SER A 94 0.09 -2.44 3.45
C SER A 94 0.11 -2.06 4.93
N CYS A 95 -1.01 -1.68 5.50
CA CYS A 95 -1.11 -1.29 6.91
C CYS A 95 -0.80 -2.44 7.88
N ILE A 96 -1.17 -3.69 7.52
CA ILE A 96 -1.03 -4.85 8.42
C ILE A 96 0.25 -5.68 8.18
N THR A 97 1.04 -5.33 7.16
CA THR A 97 2.27 -6.07 6.84
C THR A 97 3.52 -5.23 7.10
N PRO A 98 4.63 -5.87 7.53
CA PRO A 98 5.90 -5.18 7.72
C PRO A 98 6.36 -4.47 6.44
N SER A 99 6.86 -3.24 6.59
CA SER A 99 7.31 -2.38 5.45
C SER A 99 6.30 -2.27 4.31
N ALA A 100 5.00 -2.36 4.59
CA ALA A 100 3.91 -2.31 3.62
C ALA A 100 4.02 -3.35 2.47
N SER A 101 4.72 -4.45 2.68
CA SER A 101 5.09 -5.42 1.62
C SER A 101 3.91 -6.22 1.06
N GLY A 102 2.79 -6.34 1.78
CA GLY A 102 1.62 -7.12 1.39
C GLY A 102 0.68 -6.44 0.40
N GLY A 103 0.74 -5.11 0.27
CA GLY A 103 -0.22 -4.34 -0.51
C GLY A 103 -0.22 -4.68 -2.00
N GLN A 104 0.92 -4.56 -2.67
CA GLN A 104 1.05 -4.82 -4.10
C GLN A 104 0.70 -6.28 -4.48
N PRO A 105 1.17 -7.33 -3.79
CA PRO A 105 0.74 -8.70 -4.07
C PRO A 105 -0.76 -8.89 -3.96
N ALA A 106 -1.41 -8.29 -2.96
CA ALA A 106 -2.86 -8.34 -2.80
C ALA A 106 -3.58 -7.65 -3.96
N GLN A 107 -3.18 -6.44 -4.33
CA GLN A 107 -3.72 -5.73 -5.49
C GLN A 107 -3.62 -6.56 -6.78
N MET A 108 -2.43 -7.09 -7.07
CA MET A 108 -2.21 -7.96 -8.25
C MET A 108 -3.10 -9.21 -8.23
N TYR A 109 -3.35 -9.79 -7.05
CA TYR A 109 -4.25 -10.94 -6.91
C TYR A 109 -5.68 -10.60 -7.31
N TYR A 110 -6.23 -9.48 -6.81
CA TYR A 110 -7.61 -9.08 -7.13
C TYR A 110 -7.73 -8.56 -8.57
N MET A 111 -6.73 -7.85 -9.10
CA MET A 111 -6.66 -7.47 -10.51
C MET A 111 -6.69 -8.70 -11.43
N LYS A 112 -5.94 -9.75 -11.07
CA LYS A 112 -5.95 -11.02 -11.80
C LYS A 112 -7.32 -11.71 -11.72
N LYS A 113 -8.02 -11.67 -10.57
CA LYS A 113 -9.38 -12.22 -10.41
C LYS A 113 -10.41 -11.51 -11.30
N ASP A 114 -10.21 -10.22 -11.53
CA ASP A 114 -11.04 -9.41 -12.44
C ASP A 114 -10.58 -9.51 -13.92
N GLY A 115 -9.69 -10.45 -14.28
CA GLY A 115 -9.28 -10.76 -15.65
C GLY A 115 -8.07 -9.95 -16.18
N ILE A 116 -7.46 -9.08 -15.36
CA ILE A 116 -6.31 -8.29 -15.78
C ILE A 116 -5.06 -9.18 -15.84
N LYS A 117 -4.29 -9.06 -16.94
CA LYS A 117 -3.04 -9.81 -17.11
C LYS A 117 -2.05 -9.47 -16.01
N ILE A 118 -1.50 -10.50 -15.35
CA ILE A 118 -0.63 -10.31 -14.18
C ILE A 118 0.66 -9.53 -14.52
N GLY A 119 1.16 -9.59 -15.75
CA GLY A 119 2.32 -8.80 -16.20
C GLY A 119 2.02 -7.29 -16.17
N PHE A 120 0.84 -6.88 -16.64
CA PHE A 120 0.41 -5.48 -16.56
C PHE A 120 0.20 -5.04 -15.10
N SER A 121 -0.46 -5.87 -14.30
CA SER A 121 -0.63 -5.56 -12.87
C SER A 121 0.71 -5.39 -12.14
N THR A 122 1.70 -6.26 -12.44
CA THR A 122 3.05 -6.16 -11.87
C THR A 122 3.73 -4.86 -12.28
N LEU A 123 3.65 -4.49 -13.55
CA LEU A 123 4.23 -3.24 -14.05
C LEU A 123 3.57 -2.01 -13.43
N ILE A 124 2.24 -1.99 -13.34
CA ILE A 124 1.49 -0.90 -12.71
C ILE A 124 1.95 -0.72 -11.26
N MET A 125 1.97 -1.80 -10.48
CA MET A 125 2.39 -1.75 -9.07
C MET A 125 3.85 -1.31 -8.91
N LEU A 126 4.74 -1.76 -9.79
CA LEU A 126 6.14 -1.35 -9.77
C LEU A 126 6.27 0.17 -10.00
N ILE A 127 5.60 0.70 -11.02
CA ILE A 127 5.67 2.13 -11.36
C ILE A 127 5.06 3.00 -10.26
N ILE A 128 3.91 2.59 -9.71
CA ILE A 128 3.29 3.29 -8.56
C ILE A 128 4.28 3.34 -7.39
N THR A 129 4.95 2.23 -7.10
CA THR A 129 5.91 2.17 -5.99
C THR A 129 7.13 3.06 -6.25
N ILE A 130 7.68 3.04 -7.47
CA ILE A 130 8.80 3.93 -7.85
C ILE A 130 8.38 5.39 -7.72
N ALA A 131 7.24 5.78 -8.30
CA ALA A 131 6.75 7.15 -8.26
C ALA A 131 6.51 7.62 -6.81
N PHE A 132 5.85 6.79 -6.00
CA PHE A 132 5.53 7.08 -4.61
C PHE A 132 6.81 7.34 -3.77
N LYS A 133 7.81 6.47 -3.90
CA LYS A 133 9.08 6.62 -3.18
C LYS A 133 9.95 7.75 -3.74
N ALA A 134 9.97 7.93 -5.05
CA ALA A 134 10.71 9.03 -5.66
C ALA A 134 10.13 10.39 -5.27
N VAL A 135 8.80 10.56 -5.30
CA VAL A 135 8.13 11.78 -4.84
C VAL A 135 8.46 12.07 -3.38
N GLN A 136 8.43 11.06 -2.52
CA GLN A 136 8.75 11.22 -1.10
C GLN A 136 10.19 11.71 -0.88
N VAL A 137 11.17 11.08 -1.53
CA VAL A 137 12.58 11.46 -1.42
C VAL A 137 12.80 12.85 -2.01
N LEU A 138 12.19 13.16 -3.16
CA LEU A 138 12.30 14.48 -3.79
C LEU A 138 11.69 15.60 -2.96
N LEU A 139 10.50 15.37 -2.36
CA LEU A 139 9.91 16.31 -1.41
C LEU A 139 10.83 16.53 -0.20
N ALA A 140 11.41 15.47 0.35
CA ALA A 140 12.31 15.58 1.48
C ALA A 140 13.58 16.37 1.12
N VAL A 141 14.18 16.10 -0.03
CA VAL A 141 15.34 16.85 -0.52
C VAL A 141 14.97 18.32 -0.76
N ALA A 142 13.84 18.60 -1.39
CA ALA A 142 13.37 19.97 -1.61
C ALA A 142 13.20 20.72 -0.28
N PHE A 143 12.54 20.11 0.72
CA PHE A 143 12.39 20.74 2.03
C PHE A 143 13.74 20.93 2.75
N LEU A 144 14.68 20.01 2.62
CA LEU A 144 16.03 20.20 3.16
C LEU A 144 16.75 21.36 2.49
N LEU A 145 16.58 21.56 1.19
CA LEU A 145 17.23 22.68 0.48
C LEU A 145 16.61 24.04 0.86
N PHE A 146 15.28 24.11 0.95
CA PHE A 146 14.58 25.38 1.17
C PHE A 146 14.34 25.73 2.64
N ASN A 147 14.36 24.74 3.55
CA ASN A 147 13.95 24.92 4.94
C ASN A 147 14.90 24.22 5.95
N PHE A 148 16.18 24.13 5.61
CA PHE A 148 17.19 23.39 6.38
C PHE A 148 17.27 23.81 7.84
N GLY A 149 17.28 25.12 8.12
CA GLY A 149 17.41 25.66 9.49
C GLY A 149 16.27 25.19 10.40
N PHE A 150 15.04 25.25 9.90
CA PHE A 150 13.85 24.78 10.61
C PHE A 150 13.90 23.27 10.85
N ILE A 151 14.21 22.48 9.81
CA ILE A 151 14.29 21.03 9.91
C ILE A 151 15.40 20.61 10.88
N LYS A 152 16.57 21.24 10.80
CA LYS A 152 17.71 20.97 11.69
C LYS A 152 17.34 21.14 13.16
N LEU A 153 16.62 22.20 13.46
CA LEU A 153 16.17 22.50 14.83
C LEU A 153 15.23 21.41 15.38
N HIS A 154 14.27 20.94 14.58
CA HIS A 154 13.24 20.01 15.03
C HIS A 154 13.63 18.54 14.91
N VAL A 155 14.46 18.16 13.94
CA VAL A 155 14.97 16.78 13.80
C VAL A 155 15.98 16.44 14.89
N GLY A 156 16.83 17.40 15.28
CA GLY A 156 17.76 17.27 16.41
C GLY A 156 18.54 15.95 16.41
N ARG A 157 18.36 15.12 17.44
CA ARG A 157 19.06 13.84 17.59
C ARG A 157 18.61 12.75 16.60
N LEU A 158 17.52 12.94 15.87
CA LEU A 158 16.99 11.93 14.93
C LEU A 158 17.65 11.95 13.55
N TRP A 159 18.70 12.79 13.33
CA TRP A 159 19.40 12.86 12.05
C TRP A 159 19.94 11.52 11.56
N TRP A 160 20.46 10.69 12.46
CA TRP A 160 20.96 9.36 12.10
C TRP A 160 19.86 8.46 11.52
N LEU A 161 18.65 8.51 12.11
CA LEU A 161 17.49 7.74 11.63
C LEU A 161 17.04 8.25 10.25
N LEU A 162 17.04 9.56 10.06
CA LEU A 162 16.72 10.19 8.78
C LEU A 162 17.72 9.79 7.70
N LEU A 163 19.03 9.80 7.99
CA LEU A 163 20.08 9.38 7.06
C LEU A 163 19.93 7.91 6.66
N ILE A 164 19.71 7.01 7.62
CA ILE A 164 19.42 5.60 7.33
C ILE A 164 18.18 5.49 6.44
N GLY A 165 17.12 6.21 6.77
CA GLY A 165 15.90 6.24 5.97
C GLY A 165 16.15 6.70 4.53
N PHE A 166 16.94 7.75 4.31
CA PHE A 166 17.34 8.20 2.96
C PHE A 166 18.11 7.12 2.21
N ILE A 167 19.12 6.52 2.82
CA ILE A 167 19.94 5.47 2.20
C ILE A 167 19.04 4.28 1.79
N LEU A 168 18.19 3.82 2.68
CA LEU A 168 17.29 2.70 2.41
C LEU A 168 16.27 3.02 1.30
N ASN A 169 15.65 4.21 1.31
CA ASN A 169 14.72 4.61 0.25
C ASN A 169 15.43 4.74 -1.11
N ILE A 170 16.62 5.36 -1.17
CA ILE A 170 17.39 5.50 -2.41
C ILE A 170 17.82 4.13 -2.94
N ALA A 171 18.34 3.24 -2.09
CA ALA A 171 18.72 1.89 -2.46
C ALA A 171 17.50 1.08 -2.98
N TYR A 172 16.34 1.23 -2.32
CA TYR A 172 15.11 0.59 -2.75
C TYR A 172 14.63 1.09 -4.12
N ILE A 173 14.62 2.41 -4.33
CA ILE A 173 14.28 3.03 -5.62
C ILE A 173 15.24 2.55 -6.71
N ALA A 174 16.55 2.58 -6.45
CA ALA A 174 17.56 2.12 -7.41
C ALA A 174 17.34 0.65 -7.81
N GLY A 175 17.03 -0.22 -6.85
CA GLY A 175 16.69 -1.62 -7.10
C GLY A 175 15.43 -1.79 -7.96
N LEU A 176 14.38 -1.03 -7.69
CA LEU A 176 13.14 -1.07 -8.47
C LEU A 176 13.34 -0.53 -9.90
N VAL A 177 14.07 0.57 -10.04
CA VAL A 177 14.44 1.16 -11.35
C VAL A 177 15.31 0.18 -12.14
N PHE A 178 16.26 -0.48 -11.49
CA PHE A 178 17.05 -1.53 -12.12
C PHE A 178 16.19 -2.67 -12.69
N ILE A 179 15.22 -3.16 -11.88
CA ILE A 179 14.26 -4.19 -12.33
C ILE A 179 13.42 -3.67 -13.50
N PHE A 180 13.02 -2.39 -13.46
CA PHE A 180 12.24 -1.77 -14.53
C PHE A 180 12.99 -1.74 -15.86
N TYR A 181 14.28 -1.39 -15.85
CA TYR A 181 15.10 -1.31 -17.06
C TYR A 181 15.68 -2.66 -17.51
N LYS A 182 15.86 -3.61 -16.57
CA LYS A 182 16.49 -4.93 -16.83
C LYS A 182 15.55 -6.10 -16.48
N PRO A 183 14.36 -6.22 -17.13
CA PRO A 183 13.37 -7.25 -16.80
C PRO A 183 13.89 -8.68 -17.05
N LEU A 184 14.80 -8.86 -18.00
CA LEU A 184 15.43 -10.16 -18.27
C LEU A 184 16.28 -10.64 -17.09
N TRP A 185 16.91 -9.73 -16.36
CA TRP A 185 17.64 -10.05 -15.13
C TRP A 185 16.69 -10.53 -14.03
N ALA A 186 15.57 -9.82 -13.82
CA ALA A 186 14.52 -10.25 -12.91
C ALA A 186 13.96 -11.63 -13.26
N ARG A 187 13.77 -11.91 -14.56
CA ARG A 187 13.38 -13.23 -15.07
C ARG A 187 14.41 -14.32 -14.72
N LYS A 188 15.71 -14.06 -14.95
CA LYS A 188 16.79 -14.99 -14.58
C LYS A 188 16.82 -15.28 -13.08
N MET A 189 16.68 -14.25 -12.25
CA MET A 189 16.62 -14.40 -10.79
C MET A 189 15.39 -15.20 -10.34
N GLY A 190 14.22 -14.92 -10.89
CA GLY A 190 13.00 -15.68 -10.60
C GLY A 190 13.12 -17.16 -10.98
N ILE A 191 13.73 -17.49 -12.12
CA ILE A 191 13.99 -18.88 -12.53
C ILE A 191 15.00 -19.55 -11.58
N LYS A 192 16.09 -18.85 -11.21
CA LYS A 192 17.07 -19.37 -10.24
C LYS A 192 16.41 -19.66 -8.89
N LEU A 193 15.53 -18.79 -8.43
CA LEU A 193 14.79 -18.98 -7.18
C LEU A 193 13.87 -20.21 -7.22
N ILE A 194 13.13 -20.41 -8.33
CA ILE A 194 12.29 -21.61 -8.51
C ILE A 194 13.16 -22.87 -8.48
N ASN A 195 14.27 -22.88 -9.22
CA ASN A 195 15.18 -24.03 -9.24
C ASN A 195 15.77 -24.31 -7.84
N LEU A 196 16.13 -23.26 -7.09
CA LEU A 196 16.59 -23.40 -5.71
C LEU A 196 15.50 -24.01 -4.81
N LEU A 197 14.25 -23.46 -4.88
CA LEU A 197 13.12 -23.98 -4.11
C LEU A 197 12.76 -25.43 -4.46
N THR A 198 12.97 -25.83 -5.71
CA THR A 198 12.82 -27.22 -6.15
C THR A 198 13.95 -28.09 -5.58
N ARG A 199 15.19 -27.59 -5.62
CA ARG A 199 16.38 -28.31 -5.09
C ARG A 199 16.27 -28.57 -3.58
N ILE A 200 15.76 -27.61 -2.80
CA ILE A 200 15.51 -27.76 -1.36
C ILE A 200 14.16 -28.45 -1.04
N ARG A 201 13.52 -29.07 -2.06
CA ARG A 201 12.28 -29.86 -1.97
C ARG A 201 11.04 -29.10 -1.45
N ILE A 202 11.06 -27.77 -1.41
CA ILE A 202 9.86 -26.97 -1.10
C ILE A 202 8.85 -27.04 -2.24
N LEU A 203 9.33 -27.05 -3.50
CA LEU A 203 8.51 -27.23 -4.69
C LEU A 203 8.71 -28.63 -5.25
N LYS A 204 7.61 -29.28 -5.71
CA LYS A 204 7.65 -30.58 -6.37
C LYS A 204 8.25 -30.41 -7.79
N GLU A 205 9.17 -31.26 -8.17
CA GLU A 205 9.84 -31.26 -9.48
C GLU A 205 8.84 -31.27 -10.65
N LYS A 206 7.79 -32.06 -10.54
CA LYS A 206 6.69 -32.11 -11.53
C LYS A 206 6.07 -30.75 -11.87
N ASN A 207 6.19 -29.77 -10.97
CA ASN A 207 5.62 -28.43 -11.15
C ASN A 207 6.66 -27.37 -11.60
N ASN A 208 7.94 -27.71 -11.66
CA ASN A 208 9.03 -26.77 -11.94
C ASN A 208 8.83 -26.07 -13.29
N GLU A 209 8.66 -26.82 -14.38
CA GLU A 209 8.42 -26.26 -15.72
C GLU A 209 7.17 -25.37 -15.77
N LYS A 210 6.11 -25.76 -15.09
CA LYS A 210 4.87 -24.97 -14.99
C LYS A 210 5.12 -23.59 -14.37
N TYR A 211 5.93 -23.52 -13.31
CA TYR A 211 6.28 -22.26 -12.66
C TYR A 211 7.24 -21.43 -13.51
N ILE A 212 8.24 -22.05 -14.16
CA ILE A 212 9.16 -21.38 -15.09
C ILE A 212 8.39 -20.76 -16.26
N ASN A 213 7.51 -21.52 -16.91
CA ASN A 213 6.69 -21.03 -18.03
C ASN A 213 5.74 -19.89 -17.59
N LYS A 214 5.23 -19.96 -16.36
CA LYS A 214 4.44 -18.86 -15.79
C LYS A 214 5.28 -17.58 -15.60
N ILE A 215 6.52 -17.69 -15.10
CA ILE A 215 7.43 -16.53 -14.98
C ILE A 215 7.74 -15.95 -16.37
N LYS A 216 8.07 -16.79 -17.34
CA LYS A 216 8.34 -16.34 -18.71
C LYS A 216 7.17 -15.51 -19.25
N ARG A 217 5.94 -16.05 -19.17
CA ARG A 217 4.73 -15.36 -19.64
C ARG A 217 4.44 -14.03 -18.88
N ILE A 218 4.73 -13.98 -17.58
CA ILE A 218 4.59 -12.74 -16.80
C ILE A 218 5.57 -11.69 -17.29
N CYS A 219 6.84 -12.08 -17.49
CA CYS A 219 7.89 -11.20 -17.99
C CYS A 219 7.61 -10.70 -19.41
N ASP A 220 7.09 -11.55 -20.30
CA ASP A 220 6.78 -11.15 -21.67
C ASP A 220 5.68 -10.07 -21.69
N ASN A 221 4.58 -10.26 -20.95
CA ASN A 221 3.54 -9.21 -20.82
C ASN A 221 4.06 -7.94 -20.12
N TYR A 222 4.98 -8.08 -19.16
CA TYR A 222 5.64 -6.97 -18.49
C TYR A 222 6.51 -6.17 -19.48
N MET A 223 7.31 -6.84 -20.33
CA MET A 223 8.19 -6.19 -21.30
C MET A 223 7.41 -5.33 -22.29
N ILE A 224 6.30 -5.85 -22.84
CA ILE A 224 5.43 -5.10 -23.75
C ILE A 224 4.98 -3.78 -23.12
N GLY A 225 4.46 -3.83 -21.89
CA GLY A 225 4.02 -2.63 -21.19
C GLY A 225 5.17 -1.70 -20.80
N SER A 226 6.34 -2.24 -20.44
CA SER A 226 7.48 -1.43 -20.03
C SER A 226 8.09 -0.65 -21.21
N GLU A 227 8.14 -1.23 -22.41
CA GLU A 227 8.59 -0.55 -23.61
C GLU A 227 7.68 0.64 -23.97
N TYR A 228 6.37 0.44 -23.89
CA TYR A 228 5.40 1.53 -24.09
C TYR A 228 5.64 2.69 -23.11
N ILE A 229 5.89 2.41 -21.84
CA ILE A 229 6.09 3.46 -20.82
C ILE A 229 7.45 4.15 -21.02
N LYS A 230 8.51 3.41 -21.38
CA LYS A 230 9.83 3.98 -21.69
C LYS A 230 9.80 4.96 -22.87
N SER A 231 8.96 4.70 -23.86
CA SER A 231 8.79 5.58 -25.02
C SER A 231 7.90 6.79 -24.74
N ASN A 232 7.12 6.80 -23.65
CA ASN A 232 6.15 7.83 -23.32
C ASN A 232 6.50 8.57 -22.02
N VAL A 233 7.44 9.52 -22.09
CA VAL A 233 7.88 10.32 -20.94
C VAL A 233 6.71 11.09 -20.29
N HIS A 234 5.77 11.58 -21.08
CA HIS A 234 4.57 12.26 -20.58
C HIS A 234 3.75 11.39 -19.63
N THR A 235 3.69 10.08 -19.88
CA THR A 235 3.01 9.15 -18.97
C THR A 235 3.69 9.11 -17.60
N VAL A 236 5.02 9.07 -17.57
CA VAL A 236 5.80 9.06 -16.33
C VAL A 236 5.61 10.37 -15.57
N ILE A 237 5.67 11.51 -16.27
CA ILE A 237 5.44 12.83 -15.66
C ILE A 237 4.04 12.92 -15.06
N ASN A 238 2.99 12.49 -15.79
CA ASN A 238 1.63 12.53 -15.28
C ASN A 238 1.45 11.67 -14.03
N ILE A 239 2.02 10.45 -14.01
CA ILE A 239 1.99 9.57 -12.83
C ILE A 239 2.69 10.25 -11.66
N PHE A 240 3.84 10.89 -11.90
CA PHE A 240 4.59 11.60 -10.88
C PHE A 240 3.78 12.77 -10.30
N LEU A 241 3.16 13.59 -11.13
CA LEU A 241 2.31 14.72 -10.70
C LEU A 241 1.09 14.26 -9.90
N ILE A 242 0.40 13.21 -10.36
CA ILE A 242 -0.73 12.63 -9.62
C ILE A 242 -0.25 12.11 -8.25
N THR A 243 0.91 11.43 -8.22
CA THR A 243 1.50 10.92 -6.97
C THR A 243 1.90 12.07 -6.04
N LEU A 244 2.41 13.17 -6.56
CA LEU A 244 2.75 14.36 -5.77
C LEU A 244 1.51 14.93 -5.07
N VAL A 245 0.45 15.16 -5.83
CA VAL A 245 -0.83 15.64 -5.28
C VAL A 245 -1.40 14.65 -4.26
N GLN A 246 -1.38 13.36 -4.58
CA GLN A 246 -1.79 12.29 -3.69
C GLN A 246 -1.04 12.33 -2.35
N ARG A 247 0.28 12.49 -2.38
CA ARG A 247 1.12 12.57 -1.17
C ARG A 247 0.80 13.81 -0.34
N LEU A 248 0.60 14.95 -0.98
CA LEU A 248 0.27 16.19 -0.28
C LEU A 248 -1.04 16.07 0.51
N PHE A 249 -2.05 15.35 0.00
CA PHE A 249 -3.29 15.10 0.75
C PHE A 249 -3.02 14.36 2.06
N LEU A 250 -2.17 13.34 2.07
CA LEU A 250 -1.85 12.59 3.29
C LEU A 250 -1.00 13.42 4.26
N LEU A 251 -0.01 14.13 3.74
CA LEU A 251 0.87 14.99 4.54
C LEU A 251 0.11 16.16 5.17
N ALA A 252 -0.91 16.69 4.48
CA ALA A 252 -1.76 17.78 4.96
C ALA A 252 -2.60 17.40 6.18
N VAL A 253 -2.83 16.11 6.45
CA VAL A 253 -3.61 15.65 7.61
C VAL A 253 -3.04 16.21 8.91
N THR A 254 -1.72 16.21 9.10
CA THR A 254 -1.09 16.74 10.31
C THR A 254 -1.31 18.26 10.47
N TRP A 255 -1.26 19.01 9.36
CA TRP A 255 -1.59 20.45 9.40
C TRP A 255 -3.09 20.68 9.69
N ILE A 256 -3.97 19.84 9.17
CA ILE A 256 -5.41 19.89 9.48
C ILE A 256 -5.65 19.65 10.97
N VAL A 257 -4.96 18.68 11.56
CA VAL A 257 -5.00 18.45 13.01
C VAL A 257 -4.46 19.66 13.78
N TYR A 258 -3.37 20.27 13.34
CA TYR A 258 -2.84 21.51 13.92
C TYR A 258 -3.89 22.63 13.94
N LYS A 259 -4.61 22.82 12.83
CA LYS A 259 -5.70 23.79 12.73
C LYS A 259 -6.93 23.41 13.55
N SER A 260 -7.19 22.13 13.78
CA SER A 260 -8.33 21.68 14.59
C SER A 260 -8.20 22.08 16.06
N TYR A 261 -6.98 22.22 16.57
CA TYR A 261 -6.69 22.76 17.90
C TYR A 261 -6.67 24.30 17.97
N GLY A 262 -6.96 25.00 16.86
CA GLY A 262 -6.96 26.46 16.81
C GLY A 262 -5.57 27.10 16.71
N LEU A 263 -4.52 26.31 16.53
CA LEU A 263 -3.15 26.80 16.46
C LEU A 263 -2.85 27.53 15.13
N SER A 264 -2.00 28.57 15.15
CA SER A 264 -1.71 29.42 13.98
C SER A 264 -0.23 29.82 13.82
N GLY A 265 0.63 29.53 14.78
CA GLY A 265 2.03 29.98 14.80
C GLY A 265 2.93 29.35 13.74
N THR A 266 2.60 28.14 13.23
CA THR A 266 3.46 27.41 12.28
C THR A 266 2.78 27.29 10.91
N GLY A 267 3.55 27.61 9.86
CA GLY A 267 3.07 27.58 8.48
C GLY A 267 2.83 26.15 7.95
N PHE A 268 1.97 26.03 6.94
CA PHE A 268 1.61 24.78 6.27
C PHE A 268 2.84 23.97 5.82
N TRP A 269 3.76 24.60 5.10
CA TRP A 269 4.92 23.92 4.54
C TRP A 269 5.91 23.42 5.61
N ASN A 270 5.99 24.09 6.76
CA ASN A 270 6.83 23.67 7.87
C ASN A 270 6.33 22.36 8.48
N ILE A 271 5.03 22.24 8.68
CA ILE A 271 4.42 21.01 9.20
C ILE A 271 4.56 19.86 8.19
N ILE A 272 4.31 20.12 6.91
CA ILE A 272 4.50 19.12 5.85
C ILE A 272 5.97 18.69 5.75
N ALA A 273 6.91 19.61 5.90
CA ALA A 273 8.34 19.28 5.88
C ALA A 273 8.70 18.27 6.97
N LEU A 274 8.30 18.52 8.21
CA LEU A 274 8.56 17.59 9.32
C LEU A 274 7.86 16.25 9.12
N GLN A 275 6.60 16.24 8.67
CA GLN A 275 5.87 15.01 8.39
C GLN A 275 6.53 14.20 7.26
N THR A 276 7.11 14.89 6.26
CA THR A 276 7.89 14.24 5.18
C THR A 276 9.17 13.62 5.73
N MET A 277 9.88 14.30 6.64
CA MET A 277 11.09 13.77 7.30
C MET A 277 10.75 12.50 8.10
N ILE A 278 9.67 12.52 8.88
CA ILE A 278 9.20 11.32 9.59
C ILE A 278 8.96 10.18 8.59
N GLY A 279 8.23 10.44 7.50
CA GLY A 279 7.95 9.43 6.48
C GLY A 279 9.23 8.79 5.92
N VAL A 280 10.22 9.61 5.51
CA VAL A 280 11.52 9.11 5.02
C VAL A 280 12.23 8.26 6.07
N ALA A 281 12.24 8.70 7.32
CA ALA A 281 12.96 8.04 8.40
C ALA A 281 12.35 6.66 8.74
N VAL A 282 11.01 6.50 8.68
CA VAL A 282 10.35 5.33 9.29
C VAL A 282 9.71 4.35 8.31
N GLU A 283 9.35 4.77 7.09
CA GLU A 283 8.56 3.91 6.16
C GLU A 283 9.28 2.63 5.71
N MET A 284 10.61 2.58 5.77
CA MET A 284 11.40 1.39 5.41
C MET A 284 11.65 0.44 6.59
N LEU A 285 11.25 0.82 7.81
CA LEU A 285 11.43 -0.03 8.97
C LEU A 285 10.54 -1.28 8.88
N PRO A 286 11.02 -2.46 9.30
CA PRO A 286 10.27 -3.71 9.20
C PRO A 286 9.21 -3.84 10.30
N LEU A 287 8.44 -2.78 10.54
CA LEU A 287 7.37 -2.72 11.52
C LEU A 287 6.02 -2.49 10.82
N PRO A 288 4.94 -3.18 11.19
CA PRO A 288 3.62 -2.91 10.66
C PRO A 288 3.20 -1.46 10.95
N GLY A 289 2.87 -0.69 9.90
CA GLY A 289 2.54 0.73 10.02
C GLY A 289 3.62 1.60 10.66
N ALA A 290 4.88 1.12 10.77
CA ALA A 290 5.98 1.76 11.51
C ALA A 290 5.61 2.17 12.95
N ALA A 291 4.75 1.37 13.61
CA ALA A 291 4.20 1.67 14.93
C ALA A 291 5.28 1.82 15.99
N GLY A 292 5.08 2.73 16.93
CA GLY A 292 6.02 3.09 17.99
C GLY A 292 7.07 4.10 17.54
N VAL A 293 7.74 3.86 16.41
CA VAL A 293 8.79 4.75 15.93
C VAL A 293 8.20 6.03 15.29
N THR A 294 7.11 5.91 14.55
CA THR A 294 6.41 7.07 13.98
C THR A 294 5.90 7.99 15.09
N GLU A 295 5.28 7.43 16.11
CA GLU A 295 4.73 8.15 17.26
C GLU A 295 5.85 8.84 18.05
N GLY A 296 6.96 8.15 18.28
CA GLY A 296 8.13 8.72 18.95
C GLY A 296 8.76 9.86 18.14
N CYS A 297 8.95 9.69 16.83
CA CYS A 297 9.44 10.74 15.94
C CYS A 297 8.49 11.93 15.90
N PHE A 298 7.19 11.69 15.83
CA PHE A 298 6.18 12.76 15.84
C PHE A 298 6.27 13.55 17.13
N THR A 299 6.18 12.88 18.29
CA THR A 299 6.23 13.54 19.59
C THR A 299 7.50 14.37 19.75
N TYR A 300 8.66 13.84 19.36
CA TYR A 300 9.94 14.55 19.45
C TYR A 300 9.99 15.79 18.54
N MET A 301 9.64 15.62 17.25
CA MET A 301 9.80 16.68 16.25
C MET A 301 8.74 17.77 16.33
N PHE A 302 7.55 17.45 16.85
CA PHE A 302 6.41 18.38 16.94
C PHE A 302 6.19 18.97 18.33
N MET A 303 7.00 18.62 19.34
CA MET A 303 6.83 19.09 20.72
C MET A 303 6.80 20.61 20.85
N SER A 304 7.66 21.32 20.10
CA SER A 304 7.70 22.80 20.12
C SER A 304 6.58 23.45 19.29
N ILE A 305 5.91 22.69 18.44
CA ILE A 305 4.85 23.18 17.55
C ILE A 305 3.47 23.03 18.19
N PHE A 306 3.20 21.88 18.85
CA PHE A 306 1.92 21.58 19.48
C PHE A 306 1.89 21.85 20.98
N THR A 307 2.98 22.29 21.60
CA THR A 307 3.18 22.34 23.06
C THR A 307 3.26 20.95 23.71
N ALA A 308 3.78 20.91 24.96
CA ALA A 308 3.95 19.65 25.68
C ALA A 308 2.63 18.92 25.99
N GLU A 309 1.54 19.68 26.19
CA GLU A 309 0.21 19.15 26.51
C GLU A 309 -0.51 18.62 25.28
N LEU A 310 -0.38 19.31 24.13
CA LEU A 310 -1.14 19.00 22.91
C LEU A 310 -0.44 18.06 21.97
N VAL A 311 0.88 17.81 22.13
CA VAL A 311 1.63 17.00 21.17
C VAL A 311 1.18 15.54 21.10
N LYS A 312 0.84 14.93 22.24
CA LYS A 312 0.32 13.55 22.30
C LYS A 312 -1.09 13.44 21.71
N PRO A 313 -2.08 14.26 22.13
CA PRO A 313 -3.39 14.30 21.47
C PRO A 313 -3.30 14.55 19.97
N ALA A 314 -2.47 15.48 19.52
CA ALA A 314 -2.27 15.77 18.11
C ALA A 314 -1.65 14.59 17.35
N MET A 315 -0.70 13.89 17.95
CA MET A 315 -0.13 12.66 17.41
C MET A 315 -1.20 11.60 17.23
N LEU A 316 -2.02 11.35 18.25
CA LEU A 316 -3.10 10.36 18.21
C LEU A 316 -4.15 10.71 17.15
N LEU A 317 -4.55 11.97 17.03
CA LEU A 317 -5.47 12.42 15.98
C LEU A 317 -4.88 12.33 14.58
N SER A 318 -3.62 12.73 14.42
CA SER A 318 -2.95 12.64 13.13
C SER A 318 -2.84 11.18 12.68
N ARG A 319 -2.47 10.26 13.56
CA ARG A 319 -2.46 8.81 13.30
C ARG A 319 -3.87 8.25 13.16
N GLY A 320 -4.80 8.73 13.97
CA GLY A 320 -6.22 8.39 13.90
C GLY A 320 -6.79 8.56 12.51
N LEU A 321 -6.52 9.69 11.88
CA LEU A 321 -6.96 10.00 10.53
C LEU A 321 -6.08 9.30 9.48
N SER A 322 -4.77 9.51 9.50
CA SER A 322 -3.88 9.07 8.41
C SER A 322 -3.64 7.57 8.36
N PHE A 323 -3.78 6.86 9.47
CA PHE A 323 -3.52 5.42 9.56
C PHE A 323 -4.76 4.62 9.96
N TYR A 324 -5.40 4.93 11.12
CA TYR A 324 -6.51 4.09 11.62
C TYR A 324 -7.77 4.22 10.79
N LEU A 325 -8.16 5.45 10.40
CA LEU A 325 -9.31 5.66 9.52
C LEU A 325 -9.06 4.99 8.16
N LEU A 326 -7.87 5.14 7.60
CA LEU A 326 -7.47 4.47 6.37
C LEU A 326 -7.56 2.95 6.50
N LEU A 327 -7.07 2.37 7.59
CA LEU A 327 -7.12 0.94 7.88
C LEU A 327 -8.58 0.45 7.96
N ILE A 328 -9.44 1.14 8.71
CA ILE A 328 -10.85 0.75 8.88
C ILE A 328 -11.60 0.80 7.54
N MET A 329 -11.49 1.91 6.82
CA MET A 329 -12.12 2.05 5.50
C MET A 329 -11.64 0.96 4.52
N SER A 330 -10.33 0.72 4.52
CA SER A 330 -9.71 -0.29 3.66
C SER A 330 -10.10 -1.71 4.05
N ALA A 331 -10.22 -1.99 5.35
CA ALA A 331 -10.70 -3.27 5.86
C ALA A 331 -12.14 -3.54 5.39
N LEU A 332 -13.06 -2.59 5.57
CA LEU A 332 -14.46 -2.73 5.16
C LEU A 332 -14.57 -3.06 3.66
N VAL A 333 -13.88 -2.29 2.81
CA VAL A 333 -13.89 -2.53 1.36
C VAL A 333 -13.26 -3.89 1.01
N THR A 334 -12.17 -4.27 1.68
CA THR A 334 -11.49 -5.56 1.45
C THR A 334 -12.38 -6.74 1.84
N PHE A 335 -13.07 -6.67 2.99
CA PHE A 335 -14.03 -7.70 3.41
C PHE A 335 -15.16 -7.86 2.40
N VAL A 336 -15.80 -6.76 1.99
CA VAL A 336 -16.87 -6.78 0.97
C VAL A 336 -16.36 -7.38 -0.35
N ALA A 337 -15.18 -6.93 -0.83
CA ALA A 337 -14.57 -7.45 -2.04
C ALA A 337 -14.29 -8.95 -1.95
N HIS A 338 -13.79 -9.42 -0.80
CA HIS A 338 -13.52 -10.85 -0.58
C HIS A 338 -14.78 -11.70 -0.63
N PHE A 339 -15.85 -11.26 0.04
CA PHE A 339 -17.15 -11.95 -0.01
C PHE A 339 -17.72 -12.03 -1.43
N ILE A 340 -17.63 -10.95 -2.21
CA ILE A 340 -18.08 -10.93 -3.61
C ILE A 340 -17.30 -11.95 -4.45
N VAL A 341 -15.96 -11.97 -4.31
CA VAL A 341 -15.12 -12.94 -5.03
C VAL A 341 -15.44 -14.36 -4.64
N MET A 342 -15.64 -14.66 -3.35
CA MET A 342 -16.03 -16.01 -2.88
C MET A 342 -17.39 -16.45 -3.43
N ARG A 343 -18.36 -15.52 -3.47
CA ARG A 343 -19.71 -15.80 -4.03
C ARG A 343 -19.63 -16.11 -5.52
N ASN A 344 -18.83 -15.37 -6.28
CA ASN A 344 -18.64 -15.59 -7.71
C ASN A 344 -17.91 -16.90 -8.02
N ASP A 345 -16.87 -17.23 -7.24
CA ASP A 345 -16.14 -18.51 -7.37
C ASP A 345 -17.08 -19.71 -7.09
N LYS A 346 -18.03 -19.58 -6.13
CA LYS A 346 -19.04 -20.60 -5.86
C LYS A 346 -20.05 -20.74 -7.02
N LYS A 347 -20.53 -19.62 -7.58
CA LYS A 347 -21.44 -19.65 -8.74
C LYS A 347 -20.79 -20.28 -9.96
N ASN A 348 -19.55 -19.91 -10.29
CA ASN A 348 -18.81 -20.47 -11.41
C ASN A 348 -18.50 -21.97 -11.20
N GLY A 349 -18.21 -22.40 -9.97
CA GLY A 349 -18.04 -23.80 -9.61
C GLY A 349 -19.34 -24.63 -9.74
N LEU A 350 -20.49 -24.04 -9.42
CA LEU A 350 -21.80 -24.65 -9.64
C LEU A 350 -22.15 -24.72 -11.13
N CYS A 351 -21.87 -23.67 -11.92
CA CYS A 351 -22.12 -23.68 -13.37
C CYS A 351 -21.29 -24.76 -14.08
N LEU A 352 -20.05 -24.98 -13.69
CA LEU A 352 -19.21 -26.05 -14.25
C LEU A 352 -19.71 -27.46 -13.88
N LEU A 353 -20.41 -27.62 -12.75
CA LEU A 353 -21.05 -28.86 -12.35
C LEU A 353 -22.31 -29.19 -13.19
N TYR A 354 -23.04 -28.16 -13.64
CA TYR A 354 -24.20 -28.30 -14.49
C TYR A 354 -23.89 -28.43 -15.99
N THR A 355 -22.69 -27.99 -16.41
CA THR A 355 -22.26 -28.08 -17.83
C THR A 355 -21.42 -29.32 -18.13
N SER A 356 -21.04 -30.13 -17.13
CA SER A 356 -20.43 -31.44 -17.40
C SER A 356 -21.52 -32.41 -17.86
N PRO A 357 -21.35 -33.08 -19.02
CA PRO A 357 -22.31 -34.05 -19.52
C PRO A 357 -22.60 -35.11 -18.45
N SER A 358 -23.88 -35.38 -18.22
CA SER A 358 -24.30 -36.44 -17.30
C SER A 358 -23.73 -37.79 -17.80
N PRO A 359 -23.37 -38.72 -16.89
CA PRO A 359 -22.98 -40.07 -17.30
C PRO A 359 -24.05 -40.80 -18.14
N ARG A 360 -25.28 -40.31 -18.15
CA ARG A 360 -26.42 -40.85 -18.99
C ARG A 360 -26.28 -40.44 -20.45
N ASP A 361 -25.72 -39.26 -20.76
CA ASP A 361 -25.60 -38.78 -22.15
C ASP A 361 -24.50 -39.53 -22.95
N LYS A 362 -23.60 -40.23 -22.27
CA LYS A 362 -22.60 -41.10 -22.89
C LYS A 362 -23.09 -42.46 -23.32
N ARG A 363 -24.33 -42.84 -22.97
CA ARG A 363 -24.93 -44.13 -23.36
C ARG A 363 -25.84 -44.05 -24.59
N GLN A 364 -26.12 -42.87 -25.11
CA GLN A 364 -26.99 -42.71 -26.31
C GLN A 364 -26.19 -42.43 -27.61
N SER A 365 -24.87 -42.43 -27.55
CA SER A 365 -23.99 -42.28 -28.73
C SER A 365 -23.16 -43.54 -29.03
N ARG A 366 -23.77 -44.74 -28.83
CA ARG A 366 -23.24 -45.99 -29.36
C ARG A 366 -24.36 -46.71 -30.13
#